data_aed92aa1204bc7d1c9bd2f72ac677807
#
_entry.id   aed92aa1204bc7d1c9bd2f72ac677807
#
_cell.length_a   1.000
_cell.length_b   1.000
_cell.length_c   1.000
_cell.angle_alpha   90.00
_cell.angle_beta   90.00
_cell.angle_gamma   90.00
#
_symmetry.space_group_name_H-M   'P 1'
#
loop_
_entity.id
_entity.type
_entity.pdbx_description
1 polymer ?
#
loop_
_entity_poly.entity_id
_entity_poly.type
_entity_poly.pdbx_seq_one_letter_code
_entity_poly.pdbx_strand_id
1 'polypeptide(L)'
;MHSLRHVVLLFLLFTIVACQILIFPTLATPTSLPPSTLTATWTALFPATATGTATDTPAPTLTSIPVPQVRRVLILSIDGLRPEAISLAPMPNLQNFMQTSAYTLNAQTIRPSVTLPSHASMLTGYCPSDHGVDWNDYIPERGYALGTDLFDTAHAAGLETWMVVGKRKLEQITEPSSLTDFIYVADRDLVVTERLLTEFPENFGVLFVHFATPDGMGHEYGWLSPEQLSVVFRADEAFGQILAALDARNLRSETLIIVTADHGGHDTSHGSSMPEDMTIPWIASGPGIRPGPLTTTVHTMDTAATAAYALGLEFPADWDGVPIFDAFGLPIEEVSSQCE
;
A
#
# COMPACT_ATOMS: atom_id res chain seq x y z
N MET A 1 3.41 67.26 11.95
CA MET A 1 4.20 68.19 11.07
C MET A 1 5.06 67.28 10.15
N HIS A 2 4.95 67.47 8.83
CA HIS A 2 5.73 66.94 7.68
C HIS A 2 5.64 65.47 7.40
N SER A 3 4.80 64.89 6.55
CA SER A 3 4.70 65.01 5.06
C SER A 3 6.03 64.77 4.34
N LEU A 4 6.18 63.57 3.69
CA LEU A 4 6.86 63.50 2.39
C LEU A 4 6.34 62.32 1.57
N ARG A 5 5.70 62.67 0.46
CA ARG A 5 5.28 61.79 -0.64
C ARG A 5 6.48 61.47 -1.52
N HIS A 6 6.65 60.22 -1.94
CA HIS A 6 7.46 59.91 -3.11
C HIS A 6 6.65 59.08 -4.12
N VAL A 7 6.57 59.67 -5.29
CA VAL A 7 5.99 59.21 -6.54
C VAL A 7 6.85 58.07 -7.09
N VAL A 8 6.24 56.97 -7.47
CA VAL A 8 6.89 55.90 -8.23
C VAL A 8 6.40 55.94 -9.66
N LEU A 9 7.35 56.12 -10.55
CA LEU A 9 7.21 56.21 -11.99
C LEU A 9 7.00 54.80 -12.60
N LEU A 10 5.94 54.65 -13.40
CA LEU A 10 5.64 53.47 -14.20
C LEU A 10 6.53 53.46 -15.45
N PHE A 11 7.31 52.39 -15.66
CA PHE A 11 7.91 52.10 -16.98
C PHE A 11 7.22 50.84 -17.56
N LEU A 12 6.42 51.10 -18.58
CA LEU A 12 5.91 50.08 -19.50
C LEU A 12 6.99 49.80 -20.55
N LEU A 13 7.49 48.57 -20.59
CA LEU A 13 8.26 48.06 -21.73
C LEU A 13 7.39 47.04 -22.48
N PHE A 14 6.95 47.45 -23.66
CA PHE A 14 6.37 46.57 -24.68
C PHE A 14 7.50 45.80 -25.36
N THR A 15 7.52 44.48 -25.23
CA THR A 15 8.32 43.61 -26.11
C THR A 15 7.39 42.85 -27.05
N ILE A 16 7.54 43.20 -28.34
CA ILE A 16 6.89 42.49 -29.45
C ILE A 16 7.65 41.18 -29.68
N VAL A 17 6.96 40.05 -29.47
CA VAL A 17 7.48 38.74 -29.88
C VAL A 17 6.94 38.42 -31.26
N ALA A 18 7.86 38.36 -32.22
CA ALA A 18 7.58 37.95 -33.59
C ALA A 18 7.33 36.46 -33.66
N CYS A 19 6.19 36.09 -34.22
CA CYS A 19 5.80 34.71 -34.49
C CYS A 19 6.62 34.19 -35.69
N GLN A 20 7.58 33.28 -35.46
CA GLN A 20 8.23 32.53 -36.54
C GLN A 20 7.46 31.22 -36.77
N ILE A 21 6.82 31.14 -37.92
CA ILE A 21 6.17 29.92 -38.42
C ILE A 21 7.26 28.98 -38.91
N LEU A 22 7.52 27.91 -38.21
CA LEU A 22 8.33 26.78 -38.65
C LEU A 22 7.49 25.87 -39.56
N ILE A 23 7.80 25.91 -40.86
CA ILE A 23 7.26 24.97 -41.85
C ILE A 23 8.05 23.67 -41.75
N PHE A 24 7.39 22.59 -41.30
CA PHE A 24 7.94 21.24 -41.34
C PHE A 24 7.70 20.63 -42.73
N PRO A 25 8.71 19.99 -43.33
CA PRO A 25 8.52 19.23 -44.57
C PRO A 25 7.73 17.95 -44.30
N THR A 26 6.70 17.72 -45.08
CA THR A 26 5.91 16.49 -45.13
C THR A 26 6.80 15.29 -45.49
N LEU A 27 6.89 14.33 -44.61
CA LEU A 27 7.49 13.00 -44.91
C LEU A 27 6.58 12.25 -45.90
N ALA A 28 7.18 11.77 -46.98
CA ALA A 28 6.55 10.96 -47.96
C ALA A 28 6.19 9.56 -47.38
N THR A 29 4.97 9.14 -47.64
CA THR A 29 4.45 7.79 -47.33
C THR A 29 5.25 6.73 -48.12
N PRO A 30 5.71 5.63 -47.48
CA PRO A 30 6.29 4.54 -48.22
C PRO A 30 5.21 3.72 -48.95
N THR A 31 5.41 3.58 -50.24
CA THR A 31 4.59 2.75 -51.13
C THR A 31 4.76 1.27 -50.76
N SER A 32 3.66 0.60 -50.48
CA SER A 32 3.62 -0.84 -50.22
C SER A 32 3.96 -1.65 -51.48
N LEU A 33 4.95 -2.52 -51.39
CA LEU A 33 5.24 -3.54 -52.39
C LEU A 33 4.26 -4.72 -52.24
N PRO A 34 3.83 -5.35 -53.32
CA PRO A 34 2.92 -6.50 -53.25
C PRO A 34 3.66 -7.75 -52.72
N PRO A 35 2.94 -8.67 -52.02
CA PRO A 35 3.54 -9.89 -51.46
C PRO A 35 3.88 -10.87 -52.56
N SER A 36 5.16 -11.28 -52.64
CA SER A 36 5.61 -12.37 -53.48
C SER A 36 5.19 -13.71 -52.89
N THR A 37 4.26 -14.38 -53.53
CA THR A 37 3.83 -15.72 -53.16
C THR A 37 4.86 -16.73 -53.74
N LEU A 38 5.74 -17.21 -52.86
CA LEU A 38 6.58 -18.39 -53.20
C LEU A 38 5.88 -19.62 -52.64
N THR A 39 5.24 -20.37 -53.54
CA THR A 39 4.69 -21.69 -53.25
C THR A 39 5.85 -22.71 -53.33
N ALA A 40 6.39 -23.10 -52.19
CA ALA A 40 7.33 -24.21 -52.10
C ALA A 40 6.54 -25.52 -51.89
N THR A 41 6.46 -26.33 -52.93
CA THR A 41 5.90 -27.68 -52.86
C THR A 41 6.97 -28.61 -52.32
N TRP A 42 6.85 -29.03 -51.05
CA TRP A 42 7.67 -30.11 -50.50
C TRP A 42 6.92 -31.43 -50.62
N THR A 43 7.40 -32.30 -51.49
CA THR A 43 6.95 -33.69 -51.56
C THR A 43 7.70 -34.48 -50.46
N ALA A 44 7.04 -34.75 -49.35
CA ALA A 44 7.60 -35.58 -48.29
C ALA A 44 7.45 -37.05 -48.67
N LEU A 45 8.54 -37.71 -48.93
CA LEU A 45 8.68 -39.19 -49.00
C LEU A 45 9.11 -39.64 -47.57
N PHE A 46 8.15 -40.05 -46.75
CA PHE A 46 8.45 -40.88 -45.56
C PHE A 46 7.39 -41.99 -45.43
N PRO A 47 7.80 -43.24 -45.17
CA PRO A 47 6.89 -44.36 -44.99
C PRO A 47 6.15 -44.24 -43.67
N ALA A 48 4.87 -44.54 -43.71
CA ALA A 48 4.03 -44.63 -42.52
C ALA A 48 4.51 -45.79 -41.61
N THR A 49 4.85 -45.49 -40.39
CA THR A 49 5.08 -46.50 -39.37
C THR A 49 4.51 -46.10 -38.04
N ALA A 50 3.69 -47.00 -37.49
CA ALA A 50 3.23 -47.14 -36.12
C ALA A 50 2.26 -46.07 -35.57
N THR A 51 1.01 -46.46 -35.54
CA THR A 51 -0.03 -45.94 -34.68
C THR A 51 0.36 -46.16 -33.20
N GLY A 52 0.99 -45.20 -32.59
CA GLY A 52 1.11 -45.11 -31.15
C GLY A 52 -0.23 -44.60 -30.58
N THR A 53 -0.90 -45.40 -29.80
CA THR A 53 -2.06 -44.97 -29.02
C THR A 53 -1.59 -43.87 -28.08
N ALA A 54 -1.95 -42.62 -28.36
CA ALA A 54 -1.72 -41.52 -27.44
C ALA A 54 -2.56 -41.80 -26.17
N THR A 55 -1.88 -42.10 -25.08
CA THR A 55 -2.52 -42.10 -23.75
C THR A 55 -2.76 -40.64 -23.43
N ASP A 56 -4.03 -40.21 -23.48
CA ASP A 56 -4.43 -38.89 -23.01
C ASP A 56 -4.05 -38.78 -21.52
N THR A 57 -2.91 -38.15 -21.24
CA THR A 57 -2.59 -37.67 -19.92
C THR A 57 -3.57 -36.53 -19.65
N PRO A 58 -4.48 -36.64 -18.63
CA PRO A 58 -5.38 -35.56 -18.34
C PRO A 58 -4.56 -34.30 -18.06
N ALA A 59 -4.94 -33.20 -18.71
CA ALA A 59 -4.36 -31.88 -18.44
C ALA A 59 -4.51 -31.60 -16.95
N PRO A 60 -3.49 -31.02 -16.27
CA PRO A 60 -3.61 -30.64 -14.88
C PRO A 60 -4.83 -29.74 -14.73
N THR A 61 -5.79 -30.17 -13.94
CA THR A 61 -6.93 -29.35 -13.53
C THR A 61 -6.34 -28.20 -12.73
N LEU A 62 -6.43 -26.97 -13.24
CA LEU A 62 -6.10 -25.77 -12.50
C LEU A 62 -7.01 -25.76 -11.26
N THR A 63 -6.47 -26.15 -10.11
CA THR A 63 -7.17 -26.01 -8.83
C THR A 63 -7.28 -24.53 -8.57
N SER A 64 -8.50 -23.99 -8.60
CA SER A 64 -8.72 -22.60 -8.23
C SER A 64 -8.20 -22.37 -6.80
N ILE A 65 -7.37 -21.36 -6.62
CA ILE A 65 -6.90 -20.95 -5.29
C ILE A 65 -8.15 -20.53 -4.49
N PRO A 66 -8.41 -21.12 -3.31
CA PRO A 66 -9.59 -20.76 -2.53
C PRO A 66 -9.53 -19.29 -2.11
N VAL A 67 -10.52 -18.49 -2.48
CA VAL A 67 -10.64 -17.10 -2.01
C VAL A 67 -11.17 -17.13 -0.56
N PRO A 68 -10.53 -16.42 0.38
CA PRO A 68 -11.02 -16.28 1.74
C PRO A 68 -12.43 -15.68 1.78
N GLN A 69 -13.23 -16.04 2.80
CA GLN A 69 -14.58 -15.49 3.00
C GLN A 69 -14.49 -14.18 3.82
N VAL A 70 -13.76 -13.21 3.32
CA VAL A 70 -13.57 -11.90 3.95
C VAL A 70 -14.54 -10.89 3.32
N ARG A 71 -15.23 -10.13 4.16
CA ARG A 71 -16.11 -9.05 3.72
C ARG A 71 -15.51 -7.68 3.94
N ARG A 72 -14.54 -7.59 4.84
CA ARG A 72 -13.92 -6.34 5.30
C ARG A 72 -12.44 -6.52 5.50
N VAL A 73 -11.69 -5.47 5.21
CA VAL A 73 -10.28 -5.38 5.56
C VAL A 73 -10.06 -4.11 6.38
N LEU A 74 -9.45 -4.26 7.55
CA LEU A 74 -8.94 -3.17 8.36
C LEU A 74 -7.42 -3.23 8.34
N ILE A 75 -6.77 -2.16 7.88
CA ILE A 75 -5.33 -2.00 7.91
C ILE A 75 -5.01 -0.94 8.95
N LEU A 76 -4.27 -1.30 10.00
CA LEU A 76 -3.72 -0.38 10.98
C LEU A 76 -2.23 -0.21 10.74
N SER A 77 -1.82 1.00 10.41
CA SER A 77 -0.41 1.40 10.36
C SER A 77 -0.04 2.18 11.61
N ILE A 78 0.98 1.72 12.33
CA ILE A 78 1.57 2.41 13.48
C ILE A 78 2.90 3.00 13.02
N ASP A 79 2.90 4.30 12.74
CA ASP A 79 3.99 5.05 12.14
C ASP A 79 5.28 4.95 12.97
N GLY A 80 6.36 4.53 12.34
CA GLY A 80 7.66 4.38 12.98
C GLY A 80 7.77 3.23 13.96
N LEU A 81 6.86 2.23 13.92
CA LEU A 81 6.91 1.09 14.84
C LEU A 81 8.00 0.10 14.45
N ARG A 82 9.04 0.03 15.26
CA ARG A 82 10.05 -1.03 15.17
C ARG A 82 9.54 -2.33 15.79
N PRO A 83 9.89 -3.50 15.22
CA PRO A 83 9.51 -4.81 15.79
C PRO A 83 9.92 -5.00 17.25
N GLU A 84 11.09 -4.48 17.66
CA GLU A 84 11.60 -4.61 19.04
C GLU A 84 10.68 -3.90 20.04
N ALA A 85 10.03 -2.81 19.65
CA ALA A 85 9.11 -2.08 20.51
C ALA A 85 7.95 -2.96 21.00
N ILE A 86 7.51 -3.96 20.22
CA ILE A 86 6.43 -4.88 20.58
C ILE A 86 6.79 -5.68 21.85
N SER A 87 8.07 -5.98 22.04
CA SER A 87 8.54 -6.69 23.25
C SER A 87 8.98 -5.76 24.36
N LEU A 88 9.43 -4.55 24.05
CA LEU A 88 9.95 -3.57 25.00
C LEU A 88 8.84 -2.73 25.65
N ALA A 89 7.81 -2.38 24.87
CA ALA A 89 6.59 -1.78 25.41
C ALA A 89 5.60 -2.87 25.83
N PRO A 90 4.83 -2.69 26.91
CA PRO A 90 3.74 -3.62 27.22
C PRO A 90 2.59 -3.41 26.22
N MET A 91 2.54 -4.26 25.19
CA MET A 91 1.52 -4.27 24.15
C MET A 91 0.61 -5.51 24.25
N PRO A 92 -0.20 -5.66 25.33
CA PRO A 92 -0.96 -6.89 25.55
C PRO A 92 -2.02 -7.18 24.50
N ASN A 93 -2.63 -6.14 23.90
CA ASN A 93 -3.65 -6.32 22.86
C ASN A 93 -3.01 -6.88 21.59
N LEU A 94 -1.89 -6.29 21.13
CA LEU A 94 -1.17 -6.78 19.96
C LEU A 94 -0.54 -8.14 20.20
N GLN A 95 0.06 -8.38 21.36
CA GLN A 95 0.63 -9.68 21.71
C GLN A 95 -0.44 -10.78 21.78
N ASN A 96 -1.63 -10.50 22.32
CA ASN A 96 -2.76 -11.44 22.28
C ASN A 96 -3.28 -11.63 20.85
N PHE A 97 -3.37 -10.58 20.05
CA PHE A 97 -3.77 -10.64 18.66
C PHE A 97 -2.82 -11.54 17.85
N MET A 98 -1.52 -11.44 18.08
CA MET A 98 -0.50 -12.29 17.43
C MET A 98 -0.70 -13.79 17.68
N GLN A 99 -1.32 -14.21 18.79
CA GLN A 99 -1.55 -15.64 19.08
C GLN A 99 -2.48 -16.31 18.04
N THR A 100 -3.31 -15.51 17.36
CA THR A 100 -4.25 -15.97 16.32
C THR A 100 -3.92 -15.43 14.95
N SER A 101 -2.72 -14.89 14.77
CA SER A 101 -2.29 -14.20 13.54
C SER A 101 -1.22 -14.99 12.78
N ALA A 102 -1.20 -14.84 11.47
CA ALA A 102 0.01 -15.01 10.68
C ALA A 102 0.87 -13.76 10.87
N TYR A 103 2.18 -13.89 11.05
CA TYR A 103 3.02 -12.74 11.32
C TYR A 103 4.47 -12.92 10.90
N THR A 104 5.11 -11.79 10.60
CA THR A 104 6.57 -11.65 10.57
C THR A 104 6.98 -10.37 11.28
N LEU A 105 8.13 -10.40 11.94
CA LEU A 105 8.78 -9.25 12.55
C LEU A 105 9.97 -8.77 11.70
N ASN A 106 10.08 -9.26 10.46
CA ASN A 106 11.16 -8.96 9.52
C ASN A 106 10.63 -8.52 8.16
N ALA A 107 9.40 -7.97 8.09
CA ALA A 107 8.93 -7.37 6.86
C ALA A 107 9.77 -6.16 6.49
N GLN A 108 9.83 -5.84 5.21
CA GLN A 108 10.67 -4.75 4.70
C GLN A 108 9.81 -3.63 4.12
N THR A 109 10.13 -2.40 4.50
CA THR A 109 9.57 -1.23 3.84
C THR A 109 10.37 -0.87 2.58
N ILE A 110 9.97 0.22 1.91
CA ILE A 110 10.59 0.73 0.69
C ILE A 110 11.72 1.74 1.00
N ARG A 111 12.45 2.14 -0.05
CA ARG A 111 13.40 3.25 0.01
C ARG A 111 12.89 4.46 -0.77
N PRO A 112 12.97 5.66 -0.19
CA PRO A 112 13.36 5.97 1.20
C PRO A 112 12.30 5.51 2.22
N SER A 113 12.74 5.06 3.39
CA SER A 113 11.89 4.60 4.49
C SER A 113 11.25 5.78 5.24
N VAL A 114 10.32 6.46 4.57
CA VAL A 114 9.65 7.67 5.06
C VAL A 114 8.14 7.59 4.84
N THR A 115 7.37 8.28 5.68
CA THR A 115 5.94 8.10 5.86
C THR A 115 5.12 8.07 4.56
N LEU A 116 5.15 9.15 3.74
CA LEU A 116 4.22 9.23 2.62
C LEU A 116 4.55 8.26 1.49
N PRO A 117 5.80 8.12 1.00
CA PRO A 117 6.18 7.09 0.04
C PRO A 117 5.88 5.66 0.51
N SER A 118 6.19 5.34 1.79
CA SER A 118 5.96 3.99 2.31
C SER A 118 4.48 3.64 2.40
N HIS A 119 3.63 4.57 2.84
CA HIS A 119 2.18 4.37 2.83
C HIS A 119 1.60 4.34 1.42
N ALA A 120 2.17 5.12 0.48
CA ALA A 120 1.79 5.03 -0.92
C ALA A 120 2.06 3.62 -1.45
N SER A 121 3.27 3.07 -1.26
CA SER A 121 3.56 1.68 -1.65
C SER A 121 2.64 0.67 -0.93
N MET A 122 2.38 0.86 0.37
CA MET A 122 1.51 -0.01 1.17
C MET A 122 0.09 -0.13 0.59
N LEU A 123 -0.46 0.98 0.09
CA LEU A 123 -1.87 1.08 -0.28
C LEU A 123 -2.10 1.06 -1.80
N THR A 124 -1.08 1.39 -2.60
CA THR A 124 -1.14 1.26 -4.07
C THR A 124 -0.69 -0.11 -4.56
N GLY A 125 0.14 -0.82 -3.79
CA GLY A 125 0.78 -2.05 -4.25
C GLY A 125 1.97 -1.82 -5.20
N TYR A 126 2.33 -0.57 -5.48
CA TYR A 126 3.42 -0.20 -6.38
C TYR A 126 4.69 0.22 -5.64
N CYS A 127 5.81 0.11 -6.33
CA CYS A 127 7.08 0.72 -5.93
C CYS A 127 7.07 2.25 -6.11
N PRO A 128 7.95 3.01 -5.43
CA PRO A 128 8.04 4.45 -5.57
C PRO A 128 8.26 4.95 -7.00
N SER A 129 8.97 4.18 -7.84
CA SER A 129 9.14 4.47 -9.27
C SER A 129 7.83 4.52 -10.04
N ASP A 130 6.82 3.74 -9.63
CA ASP A 130 5.58 3.52 -10.34
C ASP A 130 4.46 4.39 -9.79
N HIS A 131 4.30 4.48 -8.45
CA HIS A 131 3.34 5.42 -7.86
C HIS A 131 3.81 6.88 -7.84
N GLY A 132 5.11 7.14 -8.10
CA GLY A 132 5.67 8.47 -8.31
C GLY A 132 5.72 9.39 -7.08
N VAL A 133 5.40 8.92 -5.87
CA VAL A 133 5.47 9.71 -4.64
C VAL A 133 6.90 9.69 -4.10
N ASP A 134 7.63 10.78 -4.34
CA ASP A 134 9.02 11.00 -3.91
C ASP A 134 9.15 12.12 -2.86
N TRP A 135 8.02 12.56 -2.28
CA TRP A 135 7.98 13.64 -1.26
C TRP A 135 7.32 13.15 0.03
N ASN A 136 7.60 13.83 1.13
CA ASN A 136 7.14 13.42 2.47
C ASN A 136 6.38 14.51 3.24
N ASP A 137 6.07 15.64 2.61
CA ASP A 137 5.27 16.72 3.16
C ASP A 137 3.87 16.74 2.51
N TYR A 138 2.90 17.43 3.13
CA TYR A 138 1.62 17.67 2.49
C TYR A 138 1.77 18.79 1.46
N ILE A 139 1.78 18.44 0.18
CA ILE A 139 1.96 19.36 -0.97
C ILE A 139 0.81 19.12 -1.96
N PRO A 140 -0.37 19.76 -1.77
CA PRO A 140 -1.56 19.51 -2.60
C PRO A 140 -1.33 19.64 -4.10
N GLU A 141 -0.41 20.53 -4.51
CA GLU A 141 -0.08 20.78 -5.91
C GLU A 141 0.60 19.59 -6.60
N ARG A 142 1.12 18.64 -5.84
CA ARG A 142 1.71 17.40 -6.38
C ARG A 142 0.67 16.33 -6.71
N GLY A 143 -0.57 16.52 -6.25
CA GLY A 143 -1.67 15.59 -6.48
C GLY A 143 -1.56 14.33 -5.62
N TYR A 144 -1.88 13.19 -6.21
CA TYR A 144 -1.99 11.90 -5.56
C TYR A 144 -0.97 10.90 -6.10
N ALA A 145 -0.81 9.77 -5.42
CA ALA A 145 -0.05 8.66 -5.97
C ALA A 145 -0.64 8.21 -7.32
N LEU A 146 0.21 7.75 -8.21
CA LEU A 146 -0.19 7.28 -9.54
C LEU A 146 -0.58 5.79 -9.49
N GLY A 147 -1.37 5.39 -10.49
CA GLY A 147 -1.82 4.01 -10.64
C GLY A 147 -3.14 3.74 -9.91
N THR A 148 -3.68 2.56 -10.12
CA THR A 148 -4.90 2.09 -9.43
C THR A 148 -4.50 1.56 -8.06
N ASP A 149 -5.09 2.07 -7.01
CA ASP A 149 -4.80 1.67 -5.63
C ASP A 149 -5.86 0.71 -5.04
N LEU A 150 -5.68 0.32 -3.79
CA LEU A 150 -6.60 -0.57 -3.07
C LEU A 150 -7.99 0.06 -2.91
N PHE A 151 -8.07 1.38 -2.69
CA PHE A 151 -9.35 2.08 -2.51
C PHE A 151 -10.08 2.20 -3.85
N ASP A 152 -9.37 2.48 -4.96
CA ASP A 152 -9.94 2.46 -6.31
C ASP A 152 -10.57 1.10 -6.62
N THR A 153 -9.80 0.03 -6.37
CA THR A 153 -10.21 -1.35 -6.63
C THR A 153 -11.44 -1.72 -5.80
N ALA A 154 -11.44 -1.36 -4.52
CA ALA A 154 -12.56 -1.63 -3.61
C ALA A 154 -13.79 -0.78 -3.96
N HIS A 155 -13.61 0.50 -4.25
CA HIS A 155 -14.68 1.42 -4.62
C HIS A 155 -15.36 0.99 -5.94
N ALA A 156 -14.57 0.59 -6.94
CA ALA A 156 -15.07 0.07 -8.21
C ALA A 156 -15.91 -1.21 -8.03
N ALA A 157 -15.63 -2.00 -6.98
CA ALA A 157 -16.45 -3.16 -6.60
C ALA A 157 -17.68 -2.79 -5.75
N GLY A 158 -17.93 -1.50 -5.49
CA GLY A 158 -19.06 -1.01 -4.71
C GLY A 158 -18.88 -1.12 -3.20
N LEU A 159 -17.66 -1.26 -2.71
CA LEU A 159 -17.34 -1.30 -1.28
C LEU A 159 -17.13 0.12 -0.73
N GLU A 160 -17.54 0.35 0.53
CA GLU A 160 -17.21 1.58 1.24
C GLU A 160 -15.74 1.57 1.66
N THR A 161 -15.06 2.70 1.44
CA THR A 161 -13.63 2.88 1.64
C THR A 161 -13.37 4.07 2.54
N TRP A 162 -12.59 3.86 3.60
CA TRP A 162 -12.40 4.86 4.65
C TRP A 162 -10.94 5.00 5.04
N MET A 163 -10.52 6.24 5.29
CA MET A 163 -9.22 6.55 5.90
C MET A 163 -9.41 7.40 7.14
N VAL A 164 -8.82 6.98 8.28
CA VAL A 164 -8.81 7.74 9.54
C VAL A 164 -7.35 7.88 9.99
N VAL A 165 -6.78 9.06 9.86
CA VAL A 165 -5.32 9.24 9.87
C VAL A 165 -4.85 10.34 10.80
N GLY A 166 -3.68 10.13 11.43
CA GLY A 166 -2.99 11.10 12.28
C GLY A 166 -2.07 12.08 11.53
N LYS A 167 -1.81 11.86 10.24
CA LYS A 167 -0.98 12.76 9.40
C LYS A 167 -1.73 13.14 8.12
N ARG A 168 -1.92 14.46 7.89
CA ARG A 168 -2.68 14.96 6.75
C ARG A 168 -2.09 14.59 5.39
N LYS A 169 -0.77 14.46 5.29
CA LYS A 169 -0.10 14.12 4.03
C LYS A 169 -0.61 12.80 3.41
N LEU A 170 -1.19 11.90 4.19
CA LEU A 170 -1.76 10.65 3.71
C LEU A 170 -3.01 10.85 2.83
N GLU A 171 -3.61 12.05 2.81
CA GLU A 171 -4.63 12.44 1.84
C GLU A 171 -4.14 12.31 0.38
N GLN A 172 -2.82 12.39 0.16
CA GLN A 172 -2.21 12.33 -1.17
C GLN A 172 -1.93 10.91 -1.69
N ILE A 173 -2.42 9.88 -1.00
CA ILE A 173 -2.25 8.48 -1.45
C ILE A 173 -3.29 8.11 -2.50
N THR A 174 -4.53 8.53 -2.32
CA THR A 174 -5.64 8.18 -3.21
C THR A 174 -6.51 9.39 -3.50
N GLU A 175 -7.16 9.37 -4.65
CA GLU A 175 -8.08 10.44 -5.03
C GLU A 175 -9.35 10.42 -4.15
N PRO A 176 -9.92 11.61 -3.82
CA PRO A 176 -11.14 11.68 -3.01
C PRO A 176 -12.33 10.92 -3.58
N SER A 177 -12.36 10.70 -4.91
CA SER A 177 -13.41 9.94 -5.60
C SER A 177 -13.43 8.46 -5.23
N SER A 178 -12.31 7.93 -4.74
CA SER A 178 -12.13 6.52 -4.36
C SER A 178 -12.39 6.27 -2.88
N LEU A 179 -12.69 7.34 -2.12
CA LEU A 179 -13.00 7.27 -0.69
C LEU A 179 -14.45 7.61 -0.41
N THR A 180 -15.07 6.83 0.47
CA THR A 180 -16.34 7.20 1.11
C THR A 180 -16.14 8.36 2.06
N ASP A 181 -15.04 8.33 2.85
CA ASP A 181 -14.63 9.46 3.70
C ASP A 181 -13.14 9.41 4.04
N PHE A 182 -12.57 10.61 4.25
CA PHE A 182 -11.22 10.85 4.73
C PHE A 182 -11.25 11.71 5.98
N ILE A 183 -10.82 11.15 7.11
CA ILE A 183 -10.84 11.80 8.42
C ILE A 183 -9.40 12.03 8.89
N TYR A 184 -8.98 13.29 8.93
CA TYR A 184 -7.70 13.69 9.52
C TYR A 184 -7.90 14.18 10.95
N VAL A 185 -7.12 13.65 11.88
CA VAL A 185 -7.12 14.00 13.29
C VAL A 185 -5.71 14.37 13.74
N ALA A 186 -5.44 15.66 13.90
CA ALA A 186 -4.14 16.18 14.34
C ALA A 186 -3.97 16.03 15.85
N ASP A 187 -4.02 14.81 16.37
CA ASP A 187 -3.93 14.54 17.81
C ASP A 187 -3.32 13.14 18.04
N ARG A 188 -3.27 12.71 19.31
CA ARG A 188 -2.76 11.41 19.73
C ARG A 188 -3.63 10.26 19.24
N ASP A 189 -3.05 9.08 19.13
CA ASP A 189 -3.68 7.88 18.55
C ASP A 189 -5.00 7.48 19.26
N LEU A 190 -5.11 7.71 20.58
CA LEU A 190 -6.37 7.51 21.30
C LEU A 190 -7.49 8.45 20.81
N VAL A 191 -7.16 9.69 20.42
CA VAL A 191 -8.14 10.65 19.89
C VAL A 191 -8.52 10.29 18.44
N VAL A 192 -7.55 9.82 17.64
CA VAL A 192 -7.81 9.23 16.31
C VAL A 192 -8.82 8.09 16.45
N THR A 193 -8.58 7.20 17.43
CA THR A 193 -9.47 6.07 17.73
C THR A 193 -10.84 6.52 18.22
N GLU A 194 -10.92 7.48 19.14
CA GLU A 194 -12.19 8.05 19.62
C GLU A 194 -13.00 8.63 18.44
N ARG A 195 -12.33 9.32 17.51
CA ARG A 195 -12.99 9.88 16.32
C ARG A 195 -13.53 8.75 15.43
N LEU A 196 -12.75 7.72 15.16
CA LEU A 196 -13.20 6.53 14.43
C LEU A 196 -14.41 5.88 15.11
N LEU A 197 -14.37 5.68 16.43
CA LEU A 197 -15.44 4.98 17.17
C LEU A 197 -16.72 5.80 17.27
N THR A 198 -16.64 7.12 17.23
CA THR A 198 -17.79 8.02 17.23
C THR A 198 -18.58 7.96 15.91
N GLU A 199 -17.90 7.78 14.80
CA GLU A 199 -18.48 7.69 13.45
C GLU A 199 -18.10 6.36 12.77
N PHE A 200 -18.19 5.26 13.53
CA PHE A 200 -17.71 3.96 13.07
C PHE A 200 -18.43 3.51 11.79
N PRO A 201 -17.68 3.27 10.69
CA PRO A 201 -18.25 2.89 9.41
C PRO A 201 -18.69 1.41 9.39
N GLU A 202 -19.90 1.11 9.81
CA GLU A 202 -20.39 -0.28 9.99
C GLU A 202 -20.36 -1.12 8.69
N ASN A 203 -20.39 -0.46 7.50
CA ASN A 203 -20.42 -1.13 6.21
C ASN A 203 -19.09 -1.07 5.44
N PHE A 204 -18.01 -0.65 6.10
CA PHE A 204 -16.72 -0.56 5.39
C PHE A 204 -16.33 -1.87 4.70
N GLY A 205 -15.81 -1.76 3.49
CA GLY A 205 -15.08 -2.83 2.81
C GLY A 205 -13.58 -2.71 3.08
N VAL A 206 -13.04 -1.48 2.99
CA VAL A 206 -11.67 -1.16 3.34
C VAL A 206 -11.64 -0.01 4.33
N LEU A 207 -11.01 -0.22 5.48
CA LEU A 207 -10.76 0.80 6.51
C LEU A 207 -9.27 0.86 6.80
N PHE A 208 -8.66 1.98 6.47
CA PHE A 208 -7.27 2.29 6.82
C PHE A 208 -7.25 3.21 8.05
N VAL A 209 -6.52 2.81 9.08
CA VAL A 209 -6.30 3.59 10.30
C VAL A 209 -4.81 3.84 10.47
N HIS A 210 -4.44 5.08 10.77
CA HIS A 210 -3.06 5.46 10.93
C HIS A 210 -2.80 6.15 12.26
N PHE A 211 -1.87 5.61 13.04
CA PHE A 211 -1.40 6.14 14.30
C PHE A 211 -0.05 6.84 14.13
N ALA A 212 -0.02 8.15 14.40
CA ALA A 212 1.13 9.01 14.10
C ALA A 212 2.07 9.24 15.30
N THR A 213 1.59 9.00 16.52
CA THR A 213 2.28 9.45 17.74
C THR A 213 3.63 8.77 17.96
N PRO A 214 3.80 7.45 17.67
CA PRO A 214 5.09 6.78 17.89
C PRO A 214 6.24 7.37 17.07
N ASP A 215 5.99 7.75 15.82
CA ASP A 215 6.98 8.43 14.97
C ASP A 215 7.36 9.81 15.54
N GLY A 216 6.36 10.63 15.89
CA GLY A 216 6.61 11.95 16.47
C GLY A 216 7.46 11.89 17.75
N MET A 217 7.20 10.91 18.62
CA MET A 217 8.00 10.71 19.85
C MET A 217 9.38 10.12 19.57
N GLY A 218 9.51 9.32 18.49
CA GLY A 218 10.81 8.87 18.00
C GLY A 218 11.69 10.04 17.57
N HIS A 219 11.15 10.98 16.82
CA HIS A 219 11.86 12.19 16.41
C HIS A 219 12.25 13.09 17.58
N GLU A 220 11.41 13.18 18.61
CA GLU A 220 11.64 14.08 19.74
C GLU A 220 12.59 13.50 20.79
N TYR A 221 12.47 12.20 21.10
CA TYR A 221 13.17 11.56 22.22
C TYR A 221 14.08 10.38 21.80
N GLY A 222 14.00 9.96 20.57
CA GLY A 222 14.73 8.80 20.03
C GLY A 222 13.87 7.54 20.00
N TRP A 223 14.15 6.70 18.98
CA TRP A 223 13.53 5.39 18.84
C TRP A 223 13.90 4.47 20.00
N LEU A 224 12.92 3.75 20.51
CA LEU A 224 12.99 2.87 21.68
C LEU A 224 13.32 3.59 22.99
N SER A 225 13.26 4.94 23.04
CA SER A 225 13.32 5.68 24.29
C SER A 225 12.12 5.36 25.19
N PRO A 226 12.22 5.56 26.52
CA PRO A 226 11.09 5.36 27.43
C PRO A 226 9.85 6.18 27.02
N GLU A 227 10.06 7.38 26.49
CA GLU A 227 9.01 8.29 26.02
C GLU A 227 8.29 7.71 24.81
N GLN A 228 9.02 7.23 23.80
CA GLN A 228 8.42 6.58 22.62
C GLN A 228 7.72 5.28 23.03
N LEU A 229 8.33 4.43 23.82
CA LEU A 229 7.71 3.18 24.30
C LEU A 229 6.43 3.42 25.09
N SER A 230 6.33 4.55 25.82
CA SER A 230 5.11 4.97 26.50
C SER A 230 3.95 5.26 25.54
N VAL A 231 4.20 5.86 24.39
CA VAL A 231 3.15 6.10 23.37
C VAL A 231 2.87 4.88 22.51
N VAL A 232 3.85 4.02 22.29
CA VAL A 232 3.63 2.70 21.68
C VAL A 232 2.65 1.87 22.53
N PHE A 233 2.78 1.89 23.86
CA PHE A 233 1.78 1.32 24.76
C PHE A 233 0.39 1.94 24.57
N ARG A 234 0.29 3.28 24.38
CA ARG A 234 -0.99 3.95 24.10
C ARG A 234 -1.59 3.58 22.75
N ALA A 235 -0.76 3.35 21.75
CA ALA A 235 -1.20 2.81 20.45
C ALA A 235 -1.79 1.41 20.62
N ASP A 236 -1.24 0.57 21.49
CA ASP A 236 -1.81 -0.74 21.83
C ASP A 236 -3.17 -0.62 22.54
N GLU A 237 -3.35 0.34 23.46
CA GLU A 237 -4.65 0.61 24.08
C GLU A 237 -5.68 1.04 23.02
N ALA A 238 -5.29 1.91 22.08
CA ALA A 238 -6.12 2.37 20.98
C ALA A 238 -6.51 1.20 20.06
N PHE A 239 -5.57 0.32 19.70
CA PHE A 239 -5.84 -0.90 18.97
C PHE A 239 -6.82 -1.82 19.69
N GLY A 240 -6.65 -2.01 21.00
CA GLY A 240 -7.58 -2.78 21.83
C GLY A 240 -9.02 -2.25 21.78
N GLN A 241 -9.20 -0.92 21.75
CA GLN A 241 -10.52 -0.30 21.59
C GLN A 241 -11.14 -0.57 20.22
N ILE A 242 -10.34 -0.54 19.15
CA ILE A 242 -10.81 -0.91 17.79
C ILE A 242 -11.26 -2.37 17.76
N LEU A 243 -10.47 -3.29 18.33
CA LEU A 243 -10.84 -4.70 18.41
C LEU A 243 -12.15 -4.90 19.18
N ALA A 244 -12.32 -4.26 20.33
CA ALA A 244 -13.55 -4.31 21.12
C ALA A 244 -14.76 -3.74 20.36
N ALA A 245 -14.56 -2.69 19.56
CA ALA A 245 -15.61 -2.11 18.74
C ALA A 245 -16.09 -3.04 17.62
N LEU A 246 -15.17 -3.76 16.98
CA LEU A 246 -15.49 -4.78 15.99
C LEU A 246 -16.24 -5.96 16.63
N ASP A 247 -15.80 -6.40 17.81
CA ASP A 247 -16.44 -7.51 18.57
C ASP A 247 -17.86 -7.12 18.99
N ALA A 248 -18.07 -5.91 19.53
CA ALA A 248 -19.36 -5.41 19.95
C ALA A 248 -20.39 -5.31 18.80
N ARG A 249 -19.90 -5.16 17.57
CA ARG A 249 -20.71 -5.08 16.34
C ARG A 249 -20.80 -6.41 15.58
N ASN A 250 -20.19 -7.48 16.10
CA ASN A 250 -20.09 -8.80 15.44
C ASN A 250 -19.41 -8.73 14.05
N LEU A 251 -18.52 -7.77 13.83
CA LEU A 251 -17.80 -7.60 12.56
C LEU A 251 -16.47 -8.36 12.52
N ARG A 252 -15.92 -8.75 13.69
CA ARG A 252 -14.62 -9.38 13.81
C ARG A 252 -14.48 -10.64 12.96
N SER A 253 -15.52 -11.49 12.95
CA SER A 253 -15.51 -12.78 12.27
C SER A 253 -15.55 -12.71 10.74
N GLU A 254 -15.76 -11.53 10.16
CA GLU A 254 -15.76 -11.31 8.71
C GLU A 254 -14.76 -10.23 8.27
N THR A 255 -13.87 -9.81 9.20
CA THR A 255 -12.85 -8.79 8.95
C THR A 255 -11.45 -9.41 8.97
N LEU A 256 -10.69 -9.23 7.90
CA LEU A 256 -9.24 -9.36 7.93
C LEU A 256 -8.66 -8.09 8.56
N ILE A 257 -7.89 -8.25 9.62
CA ILE A 257 -7.18 -7.14 10.27
C ILE A 257 -5.70 -7.33 10.03
N ILE A 258 -5.05 -6.31 9.45
CA ILE A 258 -3.61 -6.23 9.23
C ILE A 258 -3.07 -5.12 10.12
N VAL A 259 -2.07 -5.42 10.96
CA VAL A 259 -1.32 -4.43 11.73
C VAL A 259 0.11 -4.42 11.22
N THR A 260 0.58 -3.24 10.83
CA THR A 260 1.93 -3.05 10.27
C THR A 260 2.48 -1.67 10.63
N ALA A 261 3.64 -1.34 10.10
CA ALA A 261 4.24 -0.02 10.13
C ALA A 261 4.66 0.39 8.71
N ASP A 262 4.93 1.65 8.52
CA ASP A 262 5.46 2.21 7.29
C ASP A 262 7.00 2.20 7.25
N HIS A 263 7.64 2.40 8.39
CA HIS A 263 9.08 2.33 8.61
C HIS A 263 9.41 2.10 10.10
N GLY A 264 10.66 1.86 10.40
CA GLY A 264 11.20 1.91 11.74
C GLY A 264 11.88 3.26 12.03
N GLY A 265 13.07 3.23 12.64
CA GLY A 265 13.87 4.42 12.90
C GLY A 265 15.03 4.14 13.85
N HIS A 266 15.99 5.04 13.86
CA HIS A 266 17.19 4.98 14.71
C HIS A 266 17.50 6.37 15.28
N ASP A 267 18.15 6.42 16.41
CA ASP A 267 18.40 7.68 17.14
C ASP A 267 17.13 8.55 17.18
N THR A 268 17.13 9.71 16.55
CA THR A 268 15.96 10.60 16.40
C THR A 268 15.53 10.77 14.92
N SER A 269 15.86 9.81 14.05
CA SER A 269 15.67 9.92 12.61
C SER A 269 15.27 8.59 11.97
N HIS A 270 14.87 8.65 10.71
CA HIS A 270 14.62 7.52 9.81
C HIS A 270 14.85 7.95 8.36
N GLY A 271 14.56 7.08 7.38
CA GLY A 271 14.68 7.39 5.95
C GLY A 271 15.93 6.82 5.30
N SER A 272 16.77 6.14 6.06
CA SER A 272 17.98 5.49 5.58
C SER A 272 17.72 4.04 5.14
N SER A 273 18.79 3.36 4.68
CA SER A 273 18.75 1.92 4.40
C SER A 273 19.23 1.06 5.57
N MET A 274 19.31 1.63 6.78
CA MET A 274 19.67 0.87 7.98
C MET A 274 18.57 -0.14 8.31
N PRO A 275 18.92 -1.32 8.82
CA PRO A 275 17.90 -2.32 9.22
C PRO A 275 16.86 -1.77 10.18
N GLU A 276 17.25 -0.86 11.07
CA GLU A 276 16.37 -0.21 12.04
C GLU A 276 15.27 0.66 11.40
N ASP A 277 15.55 1.22 10.23
CA ASP A 277 14.60 2.02 9.45
C ASP A 277 13.74 1.14 8.53
N MET A 278 14.37 0.08 7.97
CA MET A 278 13.78 -0.74 6.93
C MET A 278 12.90 -1.86 7.45
N THR A 279 13.17 -2.36 8.67
CA THR A 279 12.48 -3.55 9.20
C THR A 279 11.22 -3.15 9.97
N ILE A 280 10.10 -3.72 9.57
CA ILE A 280 8.77 -3.46 10.15
C ILE A 280 8.07 -4.76 10.55
N PRO A 281 7.11 -4.73 11.50
CA PRO A 281 6.22 -5.85 11.73
C PRO A 281 5.14 -5.93 10.66
N TRP A 282 4.68 -7.15 10.34
CA TRP A 282 3.47 -7.40 9.59
C TRP A 282 2.70 -8.54 10.24
N ILE A 283 1.47 -8.27 10.67
CA ILE A 283 0.67 -9.17 11.51
C ILE A 283 -0.75 -9.17 11.00
N ALA A 284 -1.30 -10.34 10.64
CA ALA A 284 -2.65 -10.43 10.10
C ALA A 284 -3.47 -11.52 10.77
N SER A 285 -4.72 -11.21 11.11
CA SER A 285 -5.69 -12.18 11.66
C SER A 285 -7.08 -11.93 11.05
N GLY A 286 -7.81 -13.01 10.81
CA GLY A 286 -9.15 -12.95 10.24
C GLY A 286 -9.53 -14.26 9.55
N PRO A 287 -10.68 -14.29 8.84
CA PRO A 287 -11.11 -15.48 8.11
C PRO A 287 -10.06 -15.93 7.10
N GLY A 288 -9.78 -17.22 7.08
CA GLY A 288 -8.80 -17.83 6.17
C GLY A 288 -7.35 -17.70 6.60
N ILE A 289 -7.02 -16.87 7.58
CA ILE A 289 -5.65 -16.74 8.09
C ILE A 289 -5.23 -17.98 8.88
N ARG A 290 -4.03 -18.47 8.56
CA ARG A 290 -3.37 -19.57 9.26
C ARG A 290 -2.40 -19.00 10.30
N PRO A 291 -2.69 -19.11 11.60
CA PRO A 291 -1.80 -18.57 12.63
C PRO A 291 -0.41 -19.20 12.62
N GLY A 292 0.60 -18.37 12.83
CA GLY A 292 2.00 -18.78 12.94
C GLY A 292 2.96 -17.79 12.27
N PRO A 293 4.27 -17.99 12.45
CA PRO A 293 5.26 -17.19 11.77
C PRO A 293 5.24 -17.44 10.25
N LEU A 294 5.30 -16.37 9.48
CA LEU A 294 5.45 -16.44 8.02
C LEU A 294 6.87 -16.89 7.65
N THR A 295 6.96 -17.65 6.59
CA THR A 295 8.24 -18.13 6.02
C THR A 295 8.65 -17.34 4.79
N THR A 296 7.71 -16.67 4.14
CA THR A 296 7.96 -15.80 3.00
C THR A 296 8.48 -14.43 3.45
N THR A 297 9.30 -13.81 2.62
CA THR A 297 9.64 -12.39 2.80
C THR A 297 8.42 -11.54 2.49
N VAL A 298 8.13 -10.58 3.34
CA VAL A 298 7.02 -9.65 3.18
C VAL A 298 7.56 -8.25 2.94
N HIS A 299 7.02 -7.58 1.93
CA HIS A 299 7.31 -6.18 1.64
C HIS A 299 6.06 -5.32 1.87
N THR A 300 6.24 -4.04 2.11
CA THR A 300 5.13 -3.15 2.45
C THR A 300 4.03 -3.13 1.37
N MET A 301 4.41 -3.19 0.05
CA MET A 301 3.47 -3.21 -1.07
C MET A 301 2.61 -4.48 -1.14
N ASP A 302 3.03 -5.58 -0.51
CA ASP A 302 2.25 -6.82 -0.45
C ASP A 302 0.95 -6.67 0.35
N THR A 303 0.85 -5.60 1.15
CA THR A 303 -0.33 -5.31 1.98
C THR A 303 -1.56 -5.03 1.12
N ALA A 304 -1.45 -4.19 0.08
CA ALA A 304 -2.56 -3.91 -0.84
C ALA A 304 -3.01 -5.17 -1.57
N ALA A 305 -2.05 -5.92 -2.14
CA ALA A 305 -2.34 -7.15 -2.86
C ALA A 305 -2.99 -8.22 -1.98
N THR A 306 -2.53 -8.35 -0.73
CA THR A 306 -3.11 -9.28 0.26
C THR A 306 -4.53 -8.88 0.64
N ALA A 307 -4.78 -7.58 0.83
CA ALA A 307 -6.11 -7.04 1.14
C ALA A 307 -7.09 -7.28 -0.01
N ALA A 308 -6.68 -6.96 -1.24
CA ALA A 308 -7.50 -7.16 -2.45
C ALA A 308 -7.82 -8.65 -2.67
N TYR A 309 -6.80 -9.53 -2.54
CA TYR A 309 -6.99 -10.97 -2.62
C TYR A 309 -7.98 -11.49 -1.58
N ALA A 310 -7.85 -11.05 -0.32
CA ALA A 310 -8.73 -11.47 0.77
C ALA A 310 -10.20 -11.06 0.52
N LEU A 311 -10.43 -9.91 -0.08
CA LEU A 311 -11.76 -9.42 -0.48
C LEU A 311 -12.28 -10.09 -1.76
N GLY A 312 -11.46 -10.89 -2.46
CA GLY A 312 -11.83 -11.50 -3.75
C GLY A 312 -11.93 -10.48 -4.88
N LEU A 313 -11.20 -9.38 -4.78
CA LEU A 313 -11.16 -8.34 -5.79
C LEU A 313 -10.15 -8.67 -6.88
N GLU A 314 -10.48 -8.31 -8.11
CA GLU A 314 -9.49 -8.24 -9.18
C GLU A 314 -8.68 -6.95 -9.00
N PHE A 315 -7.36 -7.07 -9.01
CA PHE A 315 -6.43 -5.95 -8.89
C PHE A 315 -5.46 -5.93 -10.07
N PRO A 316 -4.80 -4.79 -10.35
CA PRO A 316 -3.88 -4.66 -11.48
C PRO A 316 -2.78 -5.72 -11.48
N ALA A 317 -2.53 -6.30 -12.66
CA ALA A 317 -1.49 -7.32 -12.81
C ALA A 317 -0.07 -6.74 -12.79
N ASP A 318 0.05 -5.41 -12.86
CA ASP A 318 1.28 -4.63 -12.81
C ASP A 318 1.58 -4.07 -11.39
N TRP A 319 0.81 -4.46 -10.37
CA TRP A 319 1.23 -4.21 -9.00
C TRP A 319 2.54 -4.96 -8.71
N ASP A 320 3.48 -4.30 -8.07
CA ASP A 320 4.74 -4.91 -7.61
C ASP A 320 4.52 -5.82 -6.40
N GLY A 321 3.54 -5.47 -5.58
CA GLY A 321 3.13 -6.26 -4.42
C GLY A 321 2.37 -7.52 -4.84
N VAL A 322 2.59 -8.60 -4.09
CA VAL A 322 1.93 -9.89 -4.29
C VAL A 322 1.17 -10.31 -3.03
N PRO A 323 0.05 -11.05 -3.16
CA PRO A 323 -0.65 -11.56 -1.98
C PRO A 323 0.26 -12.47 -1.14
N ILE A 324 0.26 -12.29 0.16
CA ILE A 324 1.01 -13.13 1.10
C ILE A 324 0.25 -14.46 1.28
N PHE A 325 0.34 -15.36 0.29
CA PHE A 325 -0.35 -16.65 0.26
C PHE A 325 0.00 -17.53 1.46
N ASP A 326 1.23 -17.40 2.00
CA ASP A 326 1.65 -18.10 3.22
C ASP A 326 0.75 -17.77 4.44
N ALA A 327 0.27 -16.53 4.52
CA ALA A 327 -0.67 -16.13 5.57
C ALA A 327 -1.99 -16.91 5.53
N PHE A 328 -2.38 -17.43 4.37
CA PHE A 328 -3.57 -18.26 4.17
C PHE A 328 -3.25 -19.75 4.15
N GLY A 329 -1.99 -20.13 4.43
CA GLY A 329 -1.52 -21.52 4.37
C GLY A 329 -1.52 -22.12 2.97
N LEU A 330 -1.43 -21.29 1.96
CA LEU A 330 -1.34 -21.66 0.55
C LEU A 330 0.13 -21.78 0.11
N PRO A 331 0.41 -22.54 -0.97
CA PRO A 331 1.76 -22.65 -1.50
C PRO A 331 2.33 -21.29 -1.89
N ILE A 332 3.60 -21.08 -1.57
CA ILE A 332 4.35 -19.90 -1.94
C ILE A 332 4.84 -20.09 -3.37
N GLU A 333 4.43 -19.21 -4.29
CA GLU A 333 5.16 -19.04 -5.53
C GLU A 333 6.30 -18.05 -5.21
N GLU A 334 7.53 -18.41 -5.56
CA GLU A 334 8.70 -17.52 -5.38
C GLU A 334 8.59 -16.33 -6.34
N VAL A 335 7.72 -15.39 -6.03
CA VAL A 335 7.68 -14.08 -6.67
C VAL A 335 8.25 -13.11 -5.65
N SER A 336 9.40 -12.55 -5.96
CA SER A 336 10.06 -11.55 -5.13
C SER A 336 9.59 -10.17 -5.56
N SER A 337 8.70 -9.56 -4.79
CA SER A 337 8.45 -8.13 -4.87
C SER A 337 9.66 -7.39 -4.29
N GLN A 338 10.40 -6.66 -5.11
CA GLN A 338 11.50 -5.81 -4.65
C GLN A 338 11.47 -4.51 -5.44
N CYS A 339 11.43 -3.40 -4.71
CA CYS A 339 11.70 -2.09 -5.30
C CYS A 339 13.22 -1.88 -5.40
N GLU A 340 13.70 -1.51 -6.58
CA GLU A 340 15.10 -1.15 -6.81
C GLU A 340 15.50 0.19 -6.16
#